data_695a9658a6a9053021cb3422e5a52390
#
_entry.id   695a9658a6a9053021cb3422e5a52390
#
_cell.length_a   1.000
_cell.length_b   1.000
_cell.length_c   1.000
_cell.angle_alpha   90.00
_cell.angle_beta   90.00
_cell.angle_gamma   90.00
#
_symmetry.space_group_name_H-M   'P 1'
#
loop_
_entity.id
_entity.type
_entity.pdbx_description
1 polymer ?
#
loop_
_entity_poly.entity_id
_entity_poly.type
_entity_poly.pdbx_seq_one_letter_code
_entity_poly.pdbx_strand_id
1 'polypeptide(L)'
;GVRFLADEAVGLVAAASDGVLHVDAVRLQSGAVLPCRYAVNAGGPWAAAIAGWAGIDLPVVGKRRTVFNLASPAALPGCPLLIDTSGIWLRPEGKGFICGFAPDADNDADFAPLEPEYAAFEDYIWPTLAERIPGFEALRMQGAWAGYYEMNTFDHNAIVGLHPACDNLVFANGFSGHGLQQCPAVGRGLAEWMLTGGYQSLDLSPLSIERIARNAPLLEKNVI
;
A
#
# COMPACT_ATOMS: atom_id res chain seq x y z
N GLY A 1 -10.31 15.42 18.52
CA GLY A 1 -10.46 15.39 17.07
C GLY A 1 -9.12 15.27 16.36
N VAL A 2 -9.12 14.90 15.10
CA VAL A 2 -7.92 14.81 14.25
C VAL A 2 -7.60 16.20 13.68
N ARG A 3 -6.31 16.55 13.63
CA ARG A 3 -5.82 17.74 12.95
C ARG A 3 -5.00 17.31 11.73
N PHE A 4 -5.39 17.79 10.55
CA PHE A 4 -4.65 17.62 9.31
C PHE A 4 -3.69 18.79 9.12
N LEU A 5 -2.46 18.50 8.73
CA LEU A 5 -1.44 19.47 8.36
C LEU A 5 -1.08 19.24 6.89
N ALA A 6 -1.18 20.30 6.08
CA ALA A 6 -0.74 20.28 4.68
C ALA A 6 0.77 20.59 4.65
N ASP A 7 1.59 19.60 5.01
CA ASP A 7 3.05 19.70 5.08
C ASP A 7 3.67 18.32 4.86
N GLU A 8 4.96 18.28 4.61
CA GLU A 8 5.72 17.07 4.38
C GLU A 8 6.62 16.74 5.58
N ALA A 9 6.56 15.48 6.05
CA ALA A 9 7.52 15.00 7.02
C ALA A 9 8.86 14.73 6.33
N VAL A 10 9.94 15.27 6.88
CA VAL A 10 11.30 15.20 6.30
C VAL A 10 12.32 14.57 7.25
N GLY A 11 11.92 14.12 8.42
CA GLY A 11 12.83 13.48 9.37
C GLY A 11 12.21 13.29 10.74
N LEU A 12 12.95 12.60 11.59
CA LEU A 12 12.64 12.39 13.00
C LEU A 12 13.64 13.14 13.88
N VAL A 13 13.18 13.55 15.07
CA VAL A 13 14.02 13.88 16.20
C VAL A 13 13.96 12.69 17.12
N ALA A 14 15.07 11.98 17.29
CA ALA A 14 15.11 10.74 18.05
C ALA A 14 16.42 10.62 18.82
N ALA A 15 16.37 9.94 19.95
CA ALA A 15 17.54 9.61 20.77
C ALA A 15 17.52 8.13 21.15
N ALA A 16 18.69 7.52 21.30
CA ALA A 16 18.79 6.15 21.76
C ALA A 16 19.24 6.11 23.24
N SER A 17 18.58 5.27 24.03
CA SER A 17 18.98 4.94 25.38
C SER A 17 18.99 3.42 25.54
N ASP A 18 20.07 2.88 26.07
CA ASP A 18 20.25 1.43 26.27
C ASP A 18 20.00 0.58 25.00
N GLY A 19 20.31 1.15 23.83
CA GLY A 19 20.14 0.49 22.54
C GLY A 19 18.72 0.53 21.97
N VAL A 20 17.77 1.19 22.64
CA VAL A 20 16.39 1.41 22.16
C VAL A 20 16.24 2.85 21.71
N LEU A 21 15.75 3.05 20.51
CA LEU A 21 15.45 4.35 19.95
C LEU A 21 14.11 4.87 20.48
N HIS A 22 14.06 6.17 20.79
CA HIS A 22 12.83 6.89 21.10
C HIS A 22 12.68 8.09 20.16
N VAL A 23 11.52 8.23 19.54
CA VAL A 23 11.17 9.38 18.68
C VAL A 23 10.49 10.46 19.51
N ASP A 24 11.15 11.59 19.69
CA ASP A 24 10.61 12.74 20.45
C ASP A 24 9.68 13.60 19.58
N ALA A 25 9.98 13.72 18.29
CA ALA A 25 9.23 14.58 17.38
C ALA A 25 9.42 14.20 15.90
N VAL A 26 8.50 14.69 15.05
CA VAL A 26 8.60 14.66 13.59
C VAL A 26 8.98 16.05 13.09
N ARG A 27 9.97 16.14 12.20
CA ARG A 27 10.37 17.37 11.49
C ARG A 27 9.60 17.50 10.19
N LEU A 28 9.11 18.72 9.93
CA LEU A 28 8.38 19.05 8.71
C LEU A 28 9.23 19.91 7.78
N GLN A 29 8.88 19.88 6.50
CA GLN A 29 9.52 20.68 5.44
C GLN A 29 9.45 22.19 5.73
N SER A 30 8.38 22.68 6.33
CA SER A 30 8.23 24.08 6.78
C SER A 30 9.21 24.49 7.88
N GLY A 31 9.97 23.55 8.43
CA GLY A 31 10.83 23.76 9.60
C GLY A 31 10.13 23.55 10.94
N ALA A 32 8.83 23.29 10.95
CA ALA A 32 8.12 22.97 12.18
C ALA A 32 8.57 21.62 12.74
N VAL A 33 8.57 21.52 14.06
CA VAL A 33 8.88 20.28 14.80
C VAL A 33 7.64 19.92 15.63
N LEU A 34 7.11 18.73 15.41
CA LEU A 34 5.91 18.24 16.05
C LEU A 34 6.25 17.21 17.13
N PRO A 35 6.22 17.55 18.42
CA PRO A 35 6.41 16.59 19.50
C PRO A 35 5.31 15.51 19.48
N CYS A 36 5.69 14.28 19.76
CA CYS A 36 4.76 13.16 19.78
C CYS A 36 5.10 12.14 20.89
N ARG A 37 4.07 11.44 21.42
CA ARG A 37 4.25 10.24 22.24
C ARG A 37 4.50 9.00 21.40
N TYR A 38 3.83 8.91 20.28
CA TYR A 38 4.01 7.87 19.26
C TYR A 38 4.06 8.54 17.90
N ALA A 39 4.94 8.03 17.04
CA ALA A 39 4.91 8.34 15.61
C ALA A 39 4.41 7.09 14.87
N VAL A 40 3.46 7.27 13.95
CA VAL A 40 2.96 6.18 13.12
C VAL A 40 3.45 6.39 11.70
N ASN A 41 4.28 5.48 11.22
CA ASN A 41 4.66 5.44 9.82
C ASN A 41 3.53 4.75 9.03
N ALA A 42 2.76 5.55 8.30
CA ALA A 42 1.76 5.11 7.34
C ALA A 42 2.07 5.75 5.97
N GLY A 43 3.36 5.83 5.64
CA GLY A 43 3.89 6.56 4.48
C GLY A 43 3.72 5.84 3.14
N GLY A 44 3.00 4.71 3.10
CA GLY A 44 2.75 3.97 1.87
C GLY A 44 4.07 3.62 1.16
N PRO A 45 4.22 3.94 -0.14
CA PRO A 45 5.43 3.62 -0.90
C PRO A 45 6.72 4.20 -0.31
N TRP A 46 6.64 5.30 0.42
CA TRP A 46 7.79 5.96 1.07
C TRP A 46 8.09 5.45 2.48
N ALA A 47 7.39 4.41 2.93
CA ALA A 47 7.53 3.88 4.29
C ALA A 47 8.97 3.46 4.63
N ALA A 48 9.69 2.87 3.66
CA ALA A 48 11.10 2.48 3.85
C ALA A 48 12.02 3.69 4.07
N ALA A 49 11.82 4.78 3.33
CA ALA A 49 12.56 6.02 3.53
C ALA A 49 12.33 6.62 4.92
N ILE A 50 11.07 6.60 5.39
CA ILE A 50 10.69 7.08 6.72
C ILE A 50 11.30 6.19 7.81
N ALA A 51 11.27 4.86 7.65
CA ALA A 51 11.90 3.91 8.57
C ALA A 51 13.42 4.11 8.62
N GLY A 52 14.04 4.42 7.47
CA GLY A 52 15.46 4.73 7.35
C GLY A 52 15.90 5.94 8.18
N TRP A 53 15.03 6.90 8.48
CA TRP A 53 15.34 8.00 9.41
C TRP A 53 15.59 7.52 10.85
N ALA A 54 15.09 6.33 11.19
CA ALA A 54 15.32 5.66 12.46
C ALA A 54 16.37 4.54 12.34
N GLY A 55 17.06 4.41 11.21
CA GLY A 55 18.02 3.33 10.95
C GLY A 55 17.40 1.95 10.80
N ILE A 56 16.09 1.89 10.49
CA ILE A 56 15.33 0.65 10.33
C ILE A 56 15.22 0.33 8.83
N ASP A 57 15.61 -0.87 8.45
CA ASP A 57 15.41 -1.42 7.12
C ASP A 57 13.99 -2.01 7.01
N LEU A 58 13.21 -1.53 6.03
CA LEU A 58 11.83 -1.93 5.82
C LEU A 58 11.68 -2.40 4.37
N PRO A 59 11.28 -3.66 4.11
CA PRO A 59 11.18 -4.20 2.76
C PRO A 59 9.89 -3.75 2.05
N VAL A 60 9.72 -2.43 1.94
CA VAL A 60 8.56 -1.81 1.27
C VAL A 60 9.05 -0.92 0.15
N VAL A 61 8.50 -1.14 -1.04
CA VAL A 61 8.81 -0.38 -2.25
C VAL A 61 7.54 0.14 -2.92
N GLY A 62 7.69 1.14 -3.78
CA GLY A 62 6.60 1.65 -4.62
C GLY A 62 6.61 0.97 -5.98
N LYS A 63 5.56 0.25 -6.33
CA LYS A 63 5.34 -0.32 -7.66
C LYS A 63 4.34 0.52 -8.43
N ARG A 64 4.67 0.92 -9.68
CA ARG A 64 3.71 1.64 -10.51
C ARG A 64 2.57 0.72 -10.91
N ARG A 65 1.34 1.19 -10.75
CA ARG A 65 0.14 0.53 -11.27
C ARG A 65 -0.66 1.51 -12.11
N THR A 66 -1.01 1.10 -13.32
CA THR A 66 -1.86 1.88 -14.22
C THR A 66 -3.30 1.42 -14.08
N VAL A 67 -4.21 2.37 -13.94
CA VAL A 67 -5.66 2.14 -13.96
C VAL A 67 -6.22 2.78 -15.22
N PHE A 68 -6.94 1.99 -16.00
CA PHE A 68 -7.59 2.42 -17.25
C PHE A 68 -9.08 2.66 -17.01
N ASN A 69 -9.58 3.80 -17.47
CA ASN A 69 -11.00 4.14 -17.45
C ASN A 69 -11.60 3.80 -18.80
N LEU A 70 -12.66 2.99 -18.80
CA LEU A 70 -13.21 2.35 -19.98
C LEU A 70 -14.70 2.66 -20.15
N ALA A 71 -15.10 2.97 -21.38
CA ALA A 71 -16.48 2.93 -21.80
C ALA A 71 -16.77 1.64 -22.56
N SER A 72 -17.97 1.09 -22.36
CA SER A 72 -18.47 -0.07 -23.11
C SER A 72 -19.94 0.13 -23.45
N PRO A 73 -20.38 -0.24 -24.67
CA PRO A 73 -21.81 -0.36 -24.98
C PRO A 73 -22.44 -1.61 -24.34
N ALA A 74 -21.61 -2.60 -23.95
CA ALA A 74 -22.08 -3.81 -23.27
C ALA A 74 -22.45 -3.50 -21.82
N ALA A 75 -23.68 -3.81 -21.46
CA ALA A 75 -24.13 -3.75 -20.09
C ALA A 75 -23.80 -5.08 -19.40
N LEU A 76 -23.16 -5.01 -18.23
CA LEU A 76 -22.91 -6.16 -17.37
C LEU A 76 -23.63 -5.94 -16.02
N PRO A 77 -24.95 -6.16 -15.96
CA PRO A 77 -25.70 -5.92 -14.72
C PRO A 77 -25.22 -6.86 -13.62
N GLY A 78 -24.95 -6.30 -12.44
CA GLY A 78 -24.48 -7.06 -11.29
C GLY A 78 -23.02 -7.52 -11.38
N CYS A 79 -22.23 -6.98 -12.33
CA CYS A 79 -20.81 -7.28 -12.44
C CYS A 79 -20.08 -6.90 -11.12
N PRO A 80 -19.44 -7.85 -10.45
CA PRO A 80 -18.62 -7.56 -9.27
C PRO A 80 -17.24 -7.03 -9.67
N LEU A 81 -16.35 -6.83 -8.70
CA LEU A 81 -14.92 -6.82 -8.97
C LEU A 81 -14.53 -8.21 -9.47
N LEU A 82 -14.01 -8.28 -10.68
CA LEU A 82 -13.45 -9.48 -11.28
C LEU A 82 -11.92 -9.43 -11.17
N ILE A 83 -11.33 -10.56 -10.81
CA ILE A 83 -9.89 -10.80 -10.88
C ILE A 83 -9.73 -12.05 -11.74
N ASP A 84 -9.24 -11.86 -12.97
CA ASP A 84 -9.07 -12.94 -13.91
C ASP A 84 -7.74 -13.68 -13.65
N THR A 85 -7.65 -14.92 -14.10
CA THR A 85 -6.42 -15.74 -14.01
C THR A 85 -5.25 -15.15 -14.81
N SER A 86 -5.51 -14.21 -15.71
CA SER A 86 -4.49 -13.40 -16.41
C SER A 86 -3.84 -12.32 -15.53
N GLY A 87 -4.32 -12.11 -14.29
CA GLY A 87 -3.90 -11.02 -13.43
C GLY A 87 -4.59 -9.70 -13.71
N ILE A 88 -5.46 -9.64 -14.72
CA ILE A 88 -6.26 -8.46 -15.00
C ILE A 88 -7.43 -8.39 -14.01
N TRP A 89 -7.60 -7.23 -13.37
CA TRP A 89 -8.79 -6.95 -12.61
C TRP A 89 -9.68 -5.93 -13.33
N LEU A 90 -10.97 -6.06 -13.15
CA LEU A 90 -11.99 -5.20 -13.74
C LEU A 90 -13.12 -4.99 -12.74
N ARG A 91 -13.64 -3.76 -12.66
CA ARG A 91 -14.89 -3.48 -11.93
C ARG A 91 -15.70 -2.39 -12.61
N PRO A 92 -17.02 -2.36 -12.39
CA PRO A 92 -17.83 -1.23 -12.78
C PRO A 92 -17.40 0.05 -12.06
N GLU A 93 -17.42 1.17 -12.80
CA GLU A 93 -17.21 2.51 -12.26
C GLU A 93 -18.13 3.50 -12.98
N GLY A 94 -19.11 4.05 -12.24
CA GLY A 94 -20.11 4.96 -12.81
C GLY A 94 -20.91 4.29 -13.93
N LYS A 95 -20.77 4.79 -15.16
CA LYS A 95 -21.43 4.23 -16.37
C LYS A 95 -20.51 3.32 -17.20
N GLY A 96 -19.28 3.15 -16.77
CA GLY A 96 -18.26 2.38 -17.46
C GLY A 96 -17.58 1.38 -16.54
N PHE A 97 -16.30 1.17 -16.79
CA PHE A 97 -15.48 0.25 -16.02
C PHE A 97 -14.11 0.87 -15.75
N ILE A 98 -13.44 0.38 -14.72
CA ILE A 98 -12.01 0.55 -14.57
C ILE A 98 -11.35 -0.82 -14.51
N CYS A 99 -10.13 -0.89 -15.04
CA CYS A 99 -9.32 -2.09 -14.99
C CYS A 99 -7.84 -1.77 -14.79
N GLY A 100 -7.08 -2.78 -14.46
CA GLY A 100 -5.63 -2.75 -14.38
C GLY A 100 -5.07 -4.15 -14.27
N PHE A 101 -3.76 -4.23 -14.17
CA PHE A 101 -3.06 -5.50 -13.96
C PHE A 101 -1.72 -5.24 -13.25
N ALA A 102 -1.10 -6.29 -12.73
CA ALA A 102 0.27 -6.27 -12.24
C ALA A 102 1.19 -6.79 -13.35
N PRO A 103 2.24 -6.04 -13.76
CA PRO A 103 3.25 -6.55 -14.69
C PRO A 103 4.00 -7.76 -14.10
N ASP A 104 4.61 -8.55 -14.98
CA ASP A 104 5.55 -9.58 -14.57
C ASP A 104 6.72 -8.97 -13.79
N ALA A 105 7.30 -9.73 -12.86
CA ALA A 105 8.35 -9.25 -11.96
C ALA A 105 9.56 -8.60 -12.69
N ASP A 106 9.92 -9.11 -13.87
CA ASP A 106 11.02 -8.57 -14.67
C ASP A 106 10.73 -7.18 -15.28
N ASN A 107 9.45 -6.81 -15.37
CA ASN A 107 8.95 -5.55 -15.93
C ASN A 107 8.38 -4.59 -14.87
N ASP A 108 8.49 -4.95 -13.59
CA ASP A 108 7.91 -4.23 -12.46
C ASP A 108 8.97 -3.49 -11.65
N ALA A 109 9.58 -2.47 -12.25
CA ALA A 109 10.64 -1.68 -11.61
C ALA A 109 10.11 -0.90 -10.40
N ASP A 110 10.96 -0.80 -9.36
CA ASP A 110 10.69 0.02 -8.19
C ASP A 110 10.66 1.51 -8.57
N PHE A 111 9.67 2.22 -8.06
CA PHE A 111 9.50 3.66 -8.25
C PHE A 111 9.61 4.13 -9.72
N ALA A 112 9.13 3.30 -10.66
CA ALA A 112 9.02 3.71 -12.07
C ALA A 112 8.23 5.03 -12.19
N PRO A 113 8.52 5.90 -13.19
CA PRO A 113 7.78 7.14 -13.40
C PRO A 113 6.27 6.92 -13.45
N LEU A 114 5.49 7.84 -12.84
CA LEU A 114 4.02 7.74 -12.78
C LEU A 114 3.38 8.15 -14.12
N GLU A 115 3.80 7.51 -15.19
CA GLU A 115 3.22 7.63 -16.52
C GLU A 115 2.38 6.38 -16.80
N PRO A 116 1.12 6.52 -17.26
CA PRO A 116 0.29 5.39 -17.63
C PRO A 116 0.94 4.56 -18.75
N GLU A 117 0.87 3.25 -18.63
CA GLU A 117 1.43 2.31 -19.58
C GLU A 117 0.39 1.95 -20.65
N TYR A 118 0.16 2.86 -21.60
CA TYR A 118 -0.91 2.73 -22.61
C TYR A 118 -0.75 1.48 -23.48
N ALA A 119 0.49 1.09 -23.82
CA ALA A 119 0.74 -0.11 -24.61
C ALA A 119 0.18 -1.38 -23.96
N ALA A 120 0.24 -1.47 -22.64
CA ALA A 120 -0.31 -2.62 -21.91
C ALA A 120 -1.82 -2.80 -22.12
N PHE A 121 -2.56 -1.70 -22.32
CA PHE A 121 -3.97 -1.80 -22.65
C PHE A 121 -4.21 -2.38 -24.03
N GLU A 122 -3.50 -1.91 -25.03
CA GLU A 122 -3.69 -2.32 -26.42
C GLU A 122 -3.15 -3.73 -26.68
N ASP A 123 -1.99 -4.05 -26.12
CA ASP A 123 -1.28 -5.30 -26.43
C ASP A 123 -1.76 -6.47 -25.57
N TYR A 124 -2.29 -6.23 -24.38
CA TYR A 124 -2.61 -7.29 -23.42
C TYR A 124 -4.01 -7.20 -22.82
N ILE A 125 -4.38 -6.05 -22.22
CA ILE A 125 -5.61 -5.96 -21.43
C ILE A 125 -6.86 -6.07 -22.29
N TRP A 126 -6.94 -5.25 -23.35
CA TRP A 126 -8.10 -5.25 -24.23
C TRP A 126 -8.33 -6.57 -24.94
N PRO A 127 -7.33 -7.19 -25.59
CA PRO A 127 -7.51 -8.50 -26.22
C PRO A 127 -8.00 -9.58 -25.25
N THR A 128 -7.39 -9.63 -24.05
CA THR A 128 -7.78 -10.60 -23.02
C THR A 128 -9.21 -10.37 -22.53
N LEU A 129 -9.60 -9.13 -22.28
CA LEU A 129 -10.96 -8.81 -21.83
C LEU A 129 -12.00 -9.08 -22.92
N ALA A 130 -11.68 -8.83 -24.20
CA ALA A 130 -12.57 -9.12 -25.31
C ALA A 130 -12.79 -10.63 -25.51
N GLU A 131 -11.76 -11.44 -25.30
CA GLU A 131 -11.86 -12.90 -25.32
C GLU A 131 -12.79 -13.41 -24.20
N ARG A 132 -12.68 -12.86 -23.00
CA ARG A 132 -13.49 -13.24 -21.82
C ARG A 132 -14.95 -12.77 -21.92
N ILE A 133 -15.15 -11.58 -22.44
CA ILE A 133 -16.44 -10.90 -22.50
C ILE A 133 -16.64 -10.37 -23.92
N PRO A 134 -17.31 -11.12 -24.83
CA PRO A 134 -17.38 -10.76 -26.26
C PRO A 134 -17.86 -9.33 -26.53
N GLY A 135 -18.76 -8.78 -25.68
CA GLY A 135 -19.20 -7.38 -25.80
C GLY A 135 -18.11 -6.34 -25.56
N PHE A 136 -16.94 -6.75 -25.06
CA PHE A 136 -15.79 -5.89 -24.81
C PHE A 136 -14.86 -5.72 -26.02
N GLU A 137 -15.15 -6.35 -27.16
CA GLU A 137 -14.53 -5.96 -28.44
C GLU A 137 -14.73 -4.47 -28.74
N ALA A 138 -15.86 -3.89 -28.25
CA ALA A 138 -16.21 -2.49 -28.45
C ALA A 138 -15.77 -1.57 -27.30
N LEU A 139 -14.88 -2.04 -26.38
CA LEU A 139 -14.31 -1.20 -25.34
C LEU A 139 -13.57 0.01 -25.93
N ARG A 140 -13.71 1.14 -25.23
CA ARG A 140 -12.99 2.37 -25.56
C ARG A 140 -12.34 2.91 -24.31
N MET A 141 -11.02 3.02 -24.32
CA MET A 141 -10.30 3.72 -23.28
C MET A 141 -10.64 5.20 -23.32
N GLN A 142 -11.09 5.74 -22.20
CA GLN A 142 -11.41 7.17 -22.01
C GLN A 142 -10.28 7.93 -21.33
N GLY A 143 -9.38 7.24 -20.66
CA GLY A 143 -8.24 7.80 -19.99
C GLY A 143 -7.57 6.76 -19.11
N ALA A 144 -6.43 7.14 -18.55
CA ALA A 144 -5.70 6.33 -17.60
C ALA A 144 -4.98 7.22 -16.59
N TRP A 145 -4.67 6.65 -15.43
CA TRP A 145 -3.77 7.28 -14.45
C TRP A 145 -2.86 6.23 -13.85
N ALA A 146 -1.71 6.65 -13.37
CA ALA A 146 -0.79 5.79 -12.64
C ALA A 146 -0.64 6.26 -11.19
N GLY A 147 -0.43 5.30 -10.31
CA GLY A 147 -0.15 5.53 -8.90
C GLY A 147 0.84 4.51 -8.37
N TYR A 148 1.46 4.82 -7.23
CA TYR A 148 2.27 3.83 -6.55
C TYR A 148 1.41 2.94 -5.67
N TYR A 149 1.63 1.67 -5.84
CA TYR A 149 1.16 0.58 -5.02
C TYR A 149 2.31 0.22 -4.06
N GLU A 150 2.08 0.29 -2.76
CA GLU A 150 3.09 -0.12 -1.79
C GLU A 150 3.20 -1.64 -1.75
N MET A 151 4.39 -2.16 -1.99
CA MET A 151 4.66 -3.59 -2.00
C MET A 151 5.60 -3.96 -0.86
N ASN A 152 5.18 -4.88 0.01
CA ASN A 152 6.10 -5.59 0.90
C ASN A 152 6.76 -6.72 0.11
N THR A 153 8.05 -6.59 -0.16
CA THR A 153 8.81 -7.53 -1.00
C THR A 153 9.18 -8.83 -0.28
N PHE A 154 8.98 -8.90 1.05
CA PHE A 154 9.28 -10.10 1.83
C PHE A 154 8.20 -11.17 1.72
N ASP A 155 6.94 -10.79 1.92
CA ASP A 155 5.84 -11.76 1.96
C ASP A 155 4.50 -11.22 1.45
N HIS A 156 4.48 -10.01 0.86
CA HIS A 156 3.29 -9.34 0.33
C HIS A 156 2.20 -9.08 1.38
N ASN A 157 2.53 -9.14 2.67
CA ASN A 157 1.56 -8.91 3.73
C ASN A 157 1.94 -7.69 4.57
N ALA A 158 0.95 -7.08 5.23
CA ALA A 158 1.15 -5.86 5.99
C ALA A 158 2.19 -6.00 7.10
N ILE A 159 2.91 -4.92 7.38
CA ILE A 159 3.80 -4.76 8.53
C ILE A 159 3.12 -3.82 9.52
N VAL A 160 2.71 -4.35 10.66
CA VAL A 160 1.91 -3.62 11.65
C VAL A 160 2.52 -3.75 13.05
N GLY A 161 2.56 -2.63 13.79
CA GLY A 161 3.04 -2.61 15.17
C GLY A 161 4.39 -1.93 15.34
N LEU A 162 5.02 -2.12 16.49
CA LEU A 162 6.32 -1.54 16.82
C LEU A 162 7.50 -2.32 16.21
N HIS A 163 8.61 -1.62 16.05
CA HIS A 163 9.90 -2.25 15.82
C HIS A 163 10.59 -2.54 17.16
N PRO A 164 11.23 -3.72 17.33
CA PRO A 164 11.90 -4.07 18.61
C PRO A 164 12.99 -3.08 19.04
N ALA A 165 13.63 -2.39 18.09
CA ALA A 165 14.67 -1.40 18.37
C ALA A 165 14.13 0.02 18.60
N CYS A 166 12.79 0.23 18.58
CA CYS A 166 12.18 1.55 18.80
C CYS A 166 10.88 1.41 19.60
N ASP A 167 10.78 2.10 20.70
CA ASP A 167 9.68 1.93 21.66
C ASP A 167 8.41 2.71 21.31
N ASN A 168 8.46 3.63 20.35
CA ASN A 168 7.32 4.49 20.02
C ASN A 168 7.15 4.82 18.52
N LEU A 169 7.94 4.20 17.62
CA LEU A 169 7.68 4.26 16.18
C LEU A 169 6.88 3.04 15.75
N VAL A 170 5.65 3.28 15.33
CA VAL A 170 4.66 2.28 14.96
C VAL A 170 4.55 2.19 13.46
N PHE A 171 4.47 0.99 12.92
CA PHE A 171 4.34 0.72 11.48
C PHE A 171 2.91 0.33 11.10
N ALA A 172 2.44 0.84 9.96
CA ALA A 172 1.23 0.45 9.26
C ALA A 172 1.52 0.53 7.76
N ASN A 173 2.27 -0.44 7.23
CA ASN A 173 2.91 -0.37 5.91
C ASN A 173 2.85 -1.69 5.16
N GLY A 174 3.14 -1.64 3.86
CA GLY A 174 3.38 -2.82 3.03
C GLY A 174 2.15 -3.69 2.84
N PHE A 175 0.97 -3.11 2.73
CA PHE A 175 -0.31 -3.83 2.61
C PHE A 175 -0.49 -4.56 1.28
N SER A 176 0.36 -4.28 0.31
CA SER A 176 0.38 -4.95 -1.00
C SER A 176 -1.01 -5.08 -1.64
N GLY A 177 -1.73 -3.93 -1.74
CA GLY A 177 -3.07 -3.82 -2.32
C GLY A 177 -4.24 -3.99 -1.35
N HIS A 178 -4.02 -4.46 -0.13
CA HIS A 178 -5.10 -4.75 0.82
C HIS A 178 -5.34 -3.62 1.86
N GLY A 179 -4.61 -2.50 1.77
CA GLY A 179 -4.65 -1.45 2.77
C GLY A 179 -6.02 -0.81 2.96
N LEU A 180 -6.76 -0.56 1.89
CA LEU A 180 -8.06 0.12 1.98
C LEU A 180 -9.07 -0.68 2.80
N GLN A 181 -9.21 -1.99 2.54
CA GLN A 181 -10.15 -2.84 3.24
C GLN A 181 -9.68 -3.21 4.66
N GLN A 182 -8.38 -3.20 4.93
CA GLN A 182 -7.82 -3.55 6.23
C GLN A 182 -7.67 -2.35 7.17
N CYS A 183 -7.61 -1.11 6.66
CA CYS A 183 -7.28 0.08 7.45
C CYS A 183 -8.19 0.33 8.67
N PRO A 184 -9.52 0.04 8.68
CA PRO A 184 -10.32 0.23 9.87
C PRO A 184 -9.91 -0.69 11.03
N ALA A 185 -9.62 -1.96 10.71
CA ALA A 185 -9.19 -2.95 11.70
C ALA A 185 -7.79 -2.66 12.22
N VAL A 186 -6.86 -2.33 11.33
CA VAL A 186 -5.47 -1.96 11.68
C VAL A 186 -5.44 -0.69 12.52
N GLY A 187 -6.15 0.35 12.09
CA GLY A 187 -6.22 1.61 12.84
C GLY A 187 -6.78 1.41 14.25
N ARG A 188 -7.81 0.57 14.40
CA ARG A 188 -8.37 0.21 15.70
C ARG A 188 -7.36 -0.55 16.56
N GLY A 189 -6.74 -1.60 16.03
CA GLY A 189 -5.76 -2.41 16.78
C GLY A 189 -4.56 -1.60 17.23
N LEU A 190 -4.02 -0.72 16.37
CA LEU A 190 -2.94 0.18 16.75
C LEU A 190 -3.34 1.20 17.81
N ALA A 191 -4.57 1.75 17.74
CA ALA A 191 -5.08 2.66 18.76
C ALA A 191 -5.23 1.93 20.11
N GLU A 192 -5.77 0.72 20.12
CA GLU A 192 -5.86 -0.12 21.33
C GLU A 192 -4.46 -0.35 21.92
N TRP A 193 -3.51 -0.76 21.06
CA TRP A 193 -2.14 -1.03 21.49
C TRP A 193 -1.47 0.21 22.12
N MET A 194 -1.54 1.38 21.46
CA MET A 194 -0.94 2.63 21.95
C MET A 194 -1.59 3.13 23.25
N LEU A 195 -2.87 2.83 23.49
CA LEU A 195 -3.60 3.30 24.68
C LEU A 195 -3.51 2.34 25.85
N THR A 196 -3.44 1.03 25.60
CA THR A 196 -3.55 0.00 26.65
C THR A 196 -2.34 -0.91 26.76
N GLY A 197 -1.37 -0.79 25.83
CA GLY A 197 -0.18 -1.65 25.79
C GLY A 197 -0.40 -3.02 25.13
N GLY A 198 -1.53 -3.22 24.47
CA GLY A 198 -1.82 -4.49 23.78
C GLY A 198 -3.08 -4.46 22.93
N TYR A 199 -3.19 -5.41 22.01
CA TYR A 199 -4.37 -5.61 21.17
C TYR A 199 -5.53 -6.13 22.04
N GLN A 200 -6.72 -5.59 21.87
CA GLN A 200 -7.89 -5.94 22.66
C GLN A 200 -8.97 -6.68 21.84
N SER A 201 -9.27 -6.17 20.65
CA SER A 201 -10.37 -6.67 19.83
C SER A 201 -9.90 -7.58 18.68
N LEU A 202 -8.69 -7.40 18.21
CA LEU A 202 -8.09 -8.15 17.12
C LEU A 202 -6.58 -8.24 17.34
N ASP A 203 -6.04 -9.47 17.37
CA ASP A 203 -4.60 -9.69 17.49
C ASP A 203 -3.92 -9.45 16.14
N LEU A 204 -3.11 -8.39 16.06
CA LEU A 204 -2.30 -8.06 14.88
C LEU A 204 -0.83 -8.52 15.02
N SER A 205 -0.49 -9.23 16.07
CA SER A 205 0.88 -9.73 16.29
C SER A 205 1.44 -10.61 15.16
N PRO A 206 0.63 -11.38 14.40
CA PRO A 206 1.15 -12.10 13.23
C PRO A 206 1.71 -11.19 12.14
N LEU A 207 1.28 -9.92 12.08
CA LEU A 207 1.75 -8.91 11.13
C LEU A 207 2.97 -8.12 11.64
N SER A 208 3.52 -8.48 12.81
CA SER A 208 4.70 -7.82 13.37
C SER A 208 5.92 -7.90 12.43
N ILE A 209 6.72 -6.83 12.41
CA ILE A 209 7.99 -6.77 11.68
C ILE A 209 8.98 -7.86 12.13
N GLU A 210 8.86 -8.38 13.35
CA GLU A 210 9.74 -9.43 13.86
C GLU A 210 9.75 -10.71 13.00
N ARG A 211 8.66 -10.98 12.25
CA ARG A 211 8.60 -12.12 11.34
C ARG A 211 9.66 -12.02 10.23
N ILE A 212 10.01 -10.77 9.82
CA ILE A 212 11.05 -10.51 8.82
C ILE A 212 12.42 -10.87 9.39
N ALA A 213 12.74 -10.41 10.59
CA ALA A 213 14.00 -10.73 11.28
C ALA A 213 14.15 -12.25 11.55
N ARG A 214 13.04 -12.95 11.78
CA ARG A 214 13.00 -14.40 12.00
C ARG A 214 12.97 -15.21 10.70
N ASN A 215 12.92 -14.55 9.53
CA ASN A 215 12.72 -15.16 8.22
C ASN A 215 11.51 -16.13 8.20
N ALA A 216 10.39 -15.70 8.78
CA ALA A 216 9.15 -16.46 8.90
C ALA A 216 8.03 -15.76 8.10
N PRO A 217 8.01 -15.89 6.76
CA PRO A 217 7.06 -15.17 5.92
C PRO A 217 5.62 -15.64 6.15
N LEU A 218 4.71 -14.70 6.22
CA LEU A 218 3.26 -14.90 6.17
C LEU A 218 2.79 -14.56 4.76
N LEU A 219 2.94 -15.50 3.82
CA LEU A 219 2.73 -15.24 2.40
C LEU A 219 1.28 -14.88 2.08
N GLU A 220 1.06 -13.68 1.54
CA GLU A 220 -0.19 -13.33 0.87
C GLU A 220 -0.12 -13.74 -0.60
N LYS A 221 -1.12 -14.52 -1.04
CA LYS A 221 -1.16 -15.09 -2.39
C LYS A 221 -2.10 -14.35 -3.33
N ASN A 222 -2.99 -13.51 -2.79
CA ASN A 222 -3.98 -12.77 -3.57
C ASN A 222 -3.52 -11.35 -3.88
N VAL A 223 -2.28 -11.22 -4.35
CA VAL A 223 -1.69 -9.94 -4.77
C VAL A 223 -2.13 -9.65 -6.20
N ILE A 224 -2.55 -8.39 -6.47
CA ILE A 224 -3.08 -7.92 -7.74
C ILE A 224 -2.14 -6.87 -8.33
#